data_e4dd9f6dffcd1711076f4b8fcd96bfd7
#
_entry.id   e4dd9f6dffcd1711076f4b8fcd96bfd7
#
_cell.length_a   1.000
_cell.length_b   1.000
_cell.length_c   1.000
_cell.angle_alpha   90.00
_cell.angle_beta   90.00
_cell.angle_gamma   90.00
#
_symmetry.space_group_name_H-M   'P 1'
#
loop_
_entity.id
_entity.type
_entity.pdbx_description
1 polymer ?
#
loop_
_entity_poly.entity_id
_entity_poly.type
_entity_poly.pdbx_seq_one_letter_code
_entity_poly.pdbx_strand_id
1 'polypeptide(L)'
;MNFVNEVIGDSFYEYLSNLPDLVLIMDESHHYRAEKGAQALDELKPLLGLELTATPLVTKGAKQVPFKNVVFEYPLSKAIEDGYTRTPFAVTRSDIDFYNFGDEQLDKMMLLDGITCHESTKRKLEVYAANHGKPIVKPFMLVVCKDTDHAAWAESFIKSDEFRNGEYRNKTIIVHSKQKGS
;
A
#
# COMPACT_ATOMS: atom_id res chain seq x y z
N MET A 1 -20.21 8.35 -9.92
CA MET A 1 -20.12 8.63 -11.35
C MET A 1 -21.39 9.27 -11.93
N ASN A 2 -22.59 8.97 -11.42
CA ASN A 2 -23.85 9.53 -11.96
C ASN A 2 -24.05 11.04 -11.73
N PHE A 3 -23.56 11.60 -10.63
CA PHE A 3 -23.76 13.02 -10.28
C PHE A 3 -23.11 13.98 -11.29
N VAL A 4 -21.96 13.64 -11.83
CA VAL A 4 -21.24 14.50 -12.80
C VAL A 4 -21.96 14.49 -14.15
N ASN A 5 -22.53 13.37 -14.56
CA ASN A 5 -23.31 13.27 -15.80
C ASN A 5 -24.63 14.08 -15.74
N GLU A 6 -25.23 14.20 -14.54
CA GLU A 6 -26.46 15.04 -14.37
C GLU A 6 -26.16 16.55 -14.48
N VAL A 7 -24.96 16.99 -14.11
CA VAL A 7 -24.58 18.41 -14.10
C VAL A 7 -24.00 18.85 -15.44
N ILE A 8 -23.26 17.96 -16.14
CA ILE A 8 -22.54 18.32 -17.37
C ILE A 8 -23.28 17.90 -18.63
N GLY A 9 -24.21 16.93 -18.56
CA GLY A 9 -25.01 16.46 -19.69
C GLY A 9 -24.31 15.47 -20.63
N ASP A 10 -22.99 15.42 -20.60
CA ASP A 10 -22.12 14.51 -21.35
C ASP A 10 -21.40 13.55 -20.43
N SER A 11 -20.76 12.51 -20.98
CA SER A 11 -19.87 11.69 -20.16
C SER A 11 -18.72 12.58 -19.66
N PHE A 12 -18.31 12.42 -18.40
CA PHE A 12 -17.20 13.18 -17.82
C PHE A 12 -15.90 13.04 -18.64
N TYR A 13 -15.70 11.88 -19.22
CA TYR A 13 -14.56 11.60 -20.10
C TYR A 13 -14.61 12.44 -21.37
N GLU A 14 -15.76 12.52 -22.02
CA GLU A 14 -16.00 13.33 -23.24
C GLU A 14 -15.83 14.83 -22.97
N TYR A 15 -16.32 15.28 -21.82
CA TYR A 15 -16.08 16.66 -21.37
C TYR A 15 -14.58 16.96 -21.25
N LEU A 16 -13.82 16.07 -20.55
CA LEU A 16 -12.37 16.27 -20.37
C LEU A 16 -11.60 16.25 -21.70
N SER A 17 -11.96 15.35 -22.63
CA SER A 17 -11.28 15.23 -23.93
C SER A 17 -11.50 16.42 -24.86
N ASN A 18 -12.51 17.25 -24.58
CA ASN A 18 -12.79 18.46 -25.33
C ASN A 18 -12.18 19.74 -24.72
N LEU A 19 -11.49 19.64 -23.57
CA LEU A 19 -10.80 20.77 -22.97
C LEU A 19 -9.50 21.07 -23.74
N PRO A 20 -9.31 22.31 -24.26
CA PRO A 20 -8.12 22.65 -25.04
C PRO A 20 -6.85 22.81 -24.20
N ASP A 21 -6.99 22.99 -22.91
CA ASP A 21 -5.94 23.29 -21.95
C ASP A 21 -5.86 22.29 -20.80
N LEU A 22 -6.29 21.04 -21.04
CA LEU A 22 -6.27 19.98 -20.03
C LEU A 22 -4.84 19.71 -19.56
N VAL A 23 -4.63 19.80 -18.25
CA VAL A 23 -3.40 19.38 -17.56
C VAL A 23 -3.74 18.17 -16.68
N LEU A 24 -2.98 17.08 -16.84
CA LEU A 24 -3.11 15.88 -16.01
C LEU A 24 -2.02 15.85 -14.96
N ILE A 25 -2.42 15.63 -13.71
CA ILE A 25 -1.51 15.29 -12.61
C ILE A 25 -1.86 13.87 -12.16
N MET A 26 -0.91 12.96 -12.28
CA MET A 26 -1.11 11.54 -12.04
C MET A 26 -0.18 11.08 -10.90
N ASP A 27 -0.79 10.72 -9.78
CA ASP A 27 -0.06 10.08 -8.68
C ASP A 27 -0.03 8.56 -8.90
N GLU A 28 1.05 7.91 -8.46
CA GLU A 28 1.32 6.48 -8.69
C GLU A 28 1.18 6.08 -10.17
N SER A 29 1.73 6.92 -11.06
CA SER A 29 1.52 6.84 -12.51
C SER A 29 1.96 5.50 -13.12
N HIS A 30 2.81 4.74 -12.46
CA HIS A 30 3.21 3.40 -12.91
C HIS A 30 2.01 2.44 -13.08
N HIS A 31 0.89 2.65 -12.34
CA HIS A 31 -0.34 1.88 -12.49
C HIS A 31 -1.09 2.17 -13.79
N TYR A 32 -0.94 3.36 -14.35
CA TYR A 32 -1.64 3.80 -15.58
C TYR A 32 -0.87 3.52 -16.87
N ARG A 33 0.37 3.03 -16.75
CA ARG A 33 1.24 2.74 -17.88
C ARG A 33 0.99 1.38 -18.55
N ALA A 34 0.03 0.59 -18.05
CA ALA A 34 -0.48 -0.56 -18.77
C ALA A 34 -1.14 -0.08 -20.09
N GLU A 35 -1.04 -0.90 -21.16
CA GLU A 35 -1.43 -0.52 -22.53
C GLU A 35 -2.80 0.17 -22.63
N LYS A 36 -3.82 -0.38 -21.96
CA LYS A 36 -5.18 0.22 -21.94
C LYS A 36 -5.25 1.55 -21.18
N GLY A 37 -4.51 1.66 -20.08
CA GLY A 37 -4.47 2.90 -19.29
C GLY A 37 -3.75 4.02 -20.06
N ALA A 38 -2.62 3.72 -20.67
CA ALA A 38 -1.87 4.67 -21.49
C ALA A 38 -2.70 5.16 -22.67
N GLN A 39 -3.39 4.25 -23.37
CA GLN A 39 -4.28 4.62 -24.47
C GLN A 39 -5.40 5.55 -24.03
N ALA A 40 -6.07 5.28 -22.91
CA ALA A 40 -7.13 6.14 -22.39
C ALA A 40 -6.62 7.55 -22.02
N LEU A 41 -5.38 7.66 -21.50
CA LEU A 41 -4.75 8.95 -21.22
C LEU A 41 -4.40 9.71 -22.52
N ASP A 42 -3.89 9.02 -23.53
CA ASP A 42 -3.57 9.60 -24.83
C ASP A 42 -4.83 10.12 -25.56
N GLU A 43 -5.96 9.44 -25.42
CA GLU A 43 -7.25 9.86 -25.99
C GLU A 43 -7.77 11.16 -25.37
N LEU A 44 -7.41 11.49 -24.12
CA LEU A 44 -7.74 12.78 -23.48
C LEU A 44 -6.99 13.96 -24.09
N LYS A 45 -5.92 13.73 -24.87
CA LYS A 45 -5.09 14.75 -25.53
C LYS A 45 -4.65 15.88 -24.61
N PRO A 46 -4.09 15.61 -23.44
CA PRO A 46 -3.69 16.64 -22.50
C PRO A 46 -2.59 17.55 -23.09
N LEU A 47 -2.66 18.83 -22.77
CA LEU A 47 -1.61 19.79 -23.09
C LEU A 47 -0.30 19.48 -22.35
N LEU A 48 -0.42 19.01 -21.09
CA LEU A 48 0.67 18.66 -20.22
C LEU A 48 0.26 17.49 -19.30
N GLY A 49 1.15 16.52 -19.12
CA GLY A 49 1.04 15.47 -18.11
C GLY A 49 2.19 15.54 -17.12
N LEU A 50 1.88 15.69 -15.83
CA LEU A 50 2.82 15.56 -14.73
C LEU A 50 2.60 14.23 -14.04
N GLU A 51 3.62 13.39 -14.03
CA GLU A 51 3.59 12.05 -13.44
C GLU A 51 4.41 12.00 -12.17
N LEU A 52 3.81 11.54 -11.09
CA LEU A 52 4.43 11.30 -9.80
C LEU A 52 4.47 9.79 -9.54
N THR A 53 5.61 9.25 -9.18
CA THR A 53 5.75 7.82 -8.84
C THR A 53 7.01 7.55 -8.05
N ALA A 54 6.93 6.62 -7.10
CA ALA A 54 8.11 6.11 -6.40
C ALA A 54 8.89 5.08 -7.24
N THR A 55 8.25 4.51 -8.28
CA THR A 55 8.83 3.46 -9.14
C THR A 55 8.67 3.82 -10.62
N PRO A 56 9.57 4.65 -11.19
CA PRO A 56 9.48 5.10 -12.58
C PRO A 56 9.85 3.99 -13.59
N LEU A 57 9.18 2.86 -13.49
CA LEU A 57 9.40 1.67 -14.33
C LEU A 57 8.08 1.21 -14.96
N VAL A 58 8.14 0.84 -16.23
CA VAL A 58 7.04 0.21 -16.96
C VAL A 58 7.35 -1.25 -17.20
N THR A 59 6.44 -2.14 -16.85
CA THR A 59 6.56 -3.56 -17.19
C THR A 59 6.08 -3.79 -18.61
N LYS A 60 6.99 -4.22 -19.50
CA LYS A 60 6.70 -4.65 -20.88
C LYS A 60 7.03 -6.12 -21.02
N GLY A 61 6.02 -6.99 -20.94
CA GLY A 61 6.21 -8.43 -20.89
C GLY A 61 7.02 -8.83 -19.64
N ALA A 62 8.16 -9.50 -19.81
CA ALA A 62 9.06 -9.90 -18.73
C ALA A 62 10.13 -8.84 -18.37
N LYS A 63 10.15 -7.69 -19.03
CA LYS A 63 11.17 -6.65 -18.85
C LYS A 63 10.59 -5.42 -18.16
N GLN A 64 11.38 -4.82 -17.27
CA GLN A 64 11.13 -3.49 -16.71
C GLN A 64 11.92 -2.46 -17.52
N VAL A 65 11.24 -1.41 -17.95
CA VAL A 65 11.82 -0.31 -18.75
C VAL A 65 11.64 0.99 -17.97
N PRO A 66 12.70 1.79 -17.77
CA PRO A 66 12.59 3.08 -17.10
C PRO A 66 11.67 4.05 -17.83
N PHE A 67 11.03 4.95 -17.08
CA PHE A 67 10.32 6.09 -17.66
C PHE A 67 11.29 6.94 -18.49
N LYS A 68 10.78 7.50 -19.57
CA LYS A 68 11.47 8.55 -20.32
C LYS A 68 11.13 9.92 -19.69
N ASN A 69 12.03 10.89 -19.87
CA ASN A 69 11.81 12.28 -19.43
C ASN A 69 11.57 12.43 -17.91
N VAL A 70 12.31 11.71 -17.08
CA VAL A 70 12.34 11.96 -15.63
C VAL A 70 13.03 13.33 -15.44
N VAL A 71 12.25 14.32 -15.02
CA VAL A 71 12.72 15.72 -14.87
C VAL A 71 13.24 16.02 -13.47
N PHE A 72 12.80 15.23 -12.47
CA PHE A 72 13.21 15.38 -11.08
C PHE A 72 13.15 14.03 -10.36
N GLU A 73 14.15 13.79 -9.53
CA GLU A 73 14.23 12.61 -8.68
C GLU A 73 14.54 13.02 -7.24
N TYR A 74 13.75 12.52 -6.30
CA TYR A 74 13.94 12.71 -4.86
C TYR A 74 14.08 11.35 -4.18
N PRO A 75 15.31 10.83 -4.03
CA PRO A 75 15.54 9.48 -3.55
C PRO A 75 15.17 9.33 -2.06
N LEU A 76 14.78 8.12 -1.67
CA LEU A 76 14.39 7.78 -0.28
C LEU A 76 15.52 8.15 0.71
N SER A 77 16.79 7.95 0.36
CA SER A 77 17.92 8.33 1.18
C SER A 77 17.91 9.82 1.53
N LYS A 78 17.60 10.67 0.55
CA LYS A 78 17.50 12.11 0.75
C LYS A 78 16.28 12.48 1.61
N ALA A 79 15.14 11.83 1.40
CA ALA A 79 13.94 12.04 2.20
C ALA A 79 14.13 11.64 3.68
N ILE A 80 14.94 10.62 3.95
CA ILE A 80 15.34 10.22 5.31
C ILE A 80 16.28 11.27 5.92
N GLU A 81 17.28 11.72 5.17
CA GLU A 81 18.24 12.74 5.61
C GLU A 81 17.54 14.07 5.96
N ASP A 82 16.61 14.48 5.12
CA ASP A 82 15.83 15.71 5.30
C ASP A 82 14.72 15.56 6.38
N GLY A 83 14.52 14.37 6.92
CA GLY A 83 13.55 14.12 8.00
C GLY A 83 12.08 14.01 7.55
N TYR A 84 11.81 13.94 6.25
CA TYR A 84 10.45 13.80 5.71
C TYR A 84 9.88 12.39 5.85
N THR A 85 10.75 11.40 5.94
CA THR A 85 10.32 10.01 6.15
C THR A 85 11.20 9.32 7.19
N ARG A 86 10.67 8.25 7.79
CA ARG A 86 11.40 7.44 8.75
C ARG A 86 12.24 6.40 8.02
N THR A 87 13.37 6.02 8.63
CA THR A 87 14.17 4.89 8.15
C THR A 87 13.34 3.60 8.22
N PRO A 88 13.14 2.91 7.09
CA PRO A 88 12.50 1.60 7.11
C PRO A 88 13.43 0.56 7.73
N PHE A 89 12.87 -0.36 8.50
CA PHE A 89 13.60 -1.50 9.07
C PHE A 89 12.98 -2.79 8.54
N ALA A 90 13.82 -3.65 7.95
CA ALA A 90 13.44 -5.01 7.64
C ALA A 90 13.91 -5.92 8.81
N VAL A 91 12.98 -6.66 9.38
CA VAL A 91 13.28 -7.65 10.42
C VAL A 91 13.18 -9.03 9.79
N THR A 92 14.28 -9.78 9.87
CA THR A 92 14.34 -11.15 9.38
C THR A 92 14.88 -12.07 10.47
N ARG A 93 14.55 -13.35 10.42
CA ARG A 93 15.19 -14.37 11.24
C ARG A 93 16.45 -14.89 10.55
N SER A 94 17.53 -15.02 11.29
CA SER A 94 18.81 -15.60 10.83
C SER A 94 19.00 -17.06 11.27
N ASP A 95 18.13 -17.56 12.16
CA ASP A 95 18.22 -18.86 12.83
C ASP A 95 17.31 -19.94 12.22
N ILE A 96 16.66 -19.64 11.08
CA ILE A 96 15.72 -20.53 10.41
C ILE A 96 16.23 -20.90 9.03
N ASP A 97 16.25 -22.21 8.77
CA ASP A 97 16.34 -22.75 7.41
C ASP A 97 14.93 -22.86 6.83
N PHE A 98 14.56 -21.89 6.00
CA PHE A 98 13.23 -21.77 5.39
C PHE A 98 12.82 -23.00 4.55
N TYR A 99 13.78 -23.77 4.05
CA TYR A 99 13.51 -24.98 3.27
C TYR A 99 12.90 -26.13 4.07
N ASN A 100 13.02 -26.07 5.39
CA ASN A 100 12.50 -27.11 6.29
C ASN A 100 11.06 -26.88 6.73
N PHE A 101 10.43 -25.80 6.29
CA PHE A 101 9.07 -25.42 6.70
C PHE A 101 8.14 -25.27 5.50
N GLY A 102 6.90 -25.70 5.66
CA GLY A 102 5.83 -25.42 4.70
C GLY A 102 5.36 -23.95 4.78
N ASP A 103 4.75 -23.47 3.69
CA ASP A 103 4.28 -22.08 3.57
C ASP A 103 3.41 -21.66 4.76
N GLU A 104 2.46 -22.48 5.17
CA GLU A 104 1.57 -22.18 6.31
C GLU A 104 2.33 -22.02 7.64
N GLN A 105 3.37 -22.84 7.86
CA GLN A 105 4.19 -22.74 9.06
C GLN A 105 5.03 -21.47 9.07
N LEU A 106 5.55 -21.07 7.90
CA LEU A 106 6.27 -19.82 7.73
C LEU A 106 5.35 -18.63 7.98
N ASP A 107 4.14 -18.64 7.43
CA ASP A 107 3.14 -17.60 7.63
C ASP A 107 2.74 -17.45 9.12
N LYS A 108 2.53 -18.56 9.83
CA LYS A 108 2.29 -18.55 11.28
C LYS A 108 3.44 -17.92 12.05
N MET A 109 4.70 -18.29 11.72
CA MET A 109 5.88 -17.71 12.35
C MET A 109 5.98 -16.20 12.07
N MET A 110 5.79 -15.77 10.83
CA MET A 110 5.81 -14.36 10.46
C MET A 110 4.75 -13.55 11.20
N LEU A 111 3.55 -14.08 11.36
CA LEU A 111 2.47 -13.43 12.12
C LEU A 111 2.81 -13.33 13.61
N LEU A 112 3.39 -14.36 14.21
CA LEU A 112 3.82 -14.35 15.61
C LEU A 112 5.00 -13.39 15.86
N ASP A 113 5.93 -13.28 14.93
CA ASP A 113 7.02 -12.30 15.00
C ASP A 113 6.50 -10.88 14.81
N GLY A 114 5.62 -10.67 13.84
CA GLY A 114 4.98 -9.39 13.59
C GLY A 114 4.22 -8.88 14.81
N ILE A 115 3.43 -9.73 15.46
CA ILE A 115 2.71 -9.31 16.67
C ILE A 115 3.65 -9.03 17.85
N THR A 116 4.76 -9.75 17.95
CA THR A 116 5.78 -9.50 18.97
C THR A 116 6.43 -8.13 18.77
N CYS A 117 6.77 -7.77 17.54
CA CYS A 117 7.25 -6.43 17.19
C CYS A 117 6.20 -5.34 17.46
N HIS A 118 4.94 -5.61 17.12
CA HIS A 118 3.81 -4.71 17.38
C HIS A 118 3.63 -4.43 18.87
N GLU A 119 3.62 -5.45 19.71
CA GLU A 119 3.49 -5.30 21.17
C GLU A 119 4.68 -4.55 21.78
N SER A 120 5.90 -4.80 21.28
CA SER A 120 7.08 -4.03 21.69
C SER A 120 6.94 -2.54 21.34
N THR A 121 6.47 -2.25 20.12
CA THR A 121 6.24 -0.88 19.64
C THR A 121 5.16 -0.19 20.47
N LYS A 122 4.06 -0.86 20.74
CA LYS A 122 2.97 -0.36 21.58
C LYS A 122 3.49 0.07 22.97
N ARG A 123 4.24 -0.80 23.64
CA ARG A 123 4.85 -0.47 24.95
C ARG A 123 5.78 0.73 24.89
N LYS A 124 6.61 0.83 23.84
CA LYS A 124 7.49 1.99 23.65
C LYS A 124 6.70 3.29 23.49
N LEU A 125 5.60 3.26 22.75
CA LEU A 125 4.71 4.42 22.55
C LEU A 125 4.00 4.82 23.85
N GLU A 126 3.55 3.86 24.66
CA GLU A 126 2.95 4.10 25.97
C GLU A 126 3.95 4.78 26.92
N VAL A 127 5.18 4.27 27.01
CA VAL A 127 6.25 4.86 27.81
C VAL A 127 6.61 6.27 27.32
N TYR A 128 6.71 6.45 25.99
CA TYR A 128 6.98 7.76 25.41
C TYR A 128 5.87 8.78 25.76
N ALA A 129 4.61 8.38 25.61
CA ALA A 129 3.46 9.23 25.92
C ALA A 129 3.47 9.66 27.40
N ALA A 130 3.71 8.71 28.31
CA ALA A 130 3.79 8.99 29.75
C ALA A 130 4.93 9.96 30.10
N ASN A 131 6.13 9.75 29.52
CA ASN A 131 7.30 10.59 29.82
C ASN A 131 7.21 12.00 29.24
N HIS A 132 6.39 12.22 28.20
CA HIS A 132 6.32 13.50 27.49
C HIS A 132 4.95 14.18 27.62
N GLY A 133 4.03 13.65 28.40
CA GLY A 133 2.67 14.19 28.54
C GLY A 133 1.90 14.25 27.22
N LYS A 134 2.13 13.27 26.31
CA LYS A 134 1.51 13.21 24.98
C LYS A 134 0.37 12.20 24.96
N PRO A 135 -0.63 12.38 24.06
CA PRO A 135 -1.64 11.36 23.84
C PRO A 135 -1.03 10.03 23.39
N ILE A 136 -1.61 8.92 23.83
CA ILE A 136 -1.17 7.57 23.42
C ILE A 136 -1.55 7.35 21.97
N VAL A 137 -0.56 7.06 21.13
CA VAL A 137 -0.76 6.61 19.75
C VAL A 137 -0.85 5.09 19.73
N LYS A 138 -1.95 4.57 19.18
CA LYS A 138 -2.16 3.13 19.03
C LYS A 138 -1.55 2.68 17.69
N PRO A 139 -0.56 1.79 17.70
CA PRO A 139 0.01 1.26 16.46
C PRO A 139 -0.95 0.26 15.81
N PHE A 140 -0.84 0.12 14.49
CA PHE A 140 -1.49 -0.93 13.72
C PHE A 140 -0.46 -1.92 13.20
N MET A 141 -0.85 -3.20 13.10
CA MET A 141 -0.14 -4.20 12.33
C MET A 141 -0.91 -4.44 11.03
N LEU A 142 -0.28 -4.13 9.89
CA LEU A 142 -0.83 -4.40 8.57
C LEU A 142 -0.27 -5.74 8.08
N VAL A 143 -1.17 -6.68 7.75
CA VAL A 143 -0.82 -7.97 7.15
C VAL A 143 -1.25 -7.94 5.69
N VAL A 144 -0.28 -8.00 4.78
CA VAL A 144 -0.52 -8.04 3.33
C VAL A 144 -0.50 -9.48 2.87
N CYS A 145 -1.63 -9.96 2.37
CA CYS A 145 -1.82 -11.33 1.92
C CYS A 145 -1.75 -11.43 0.39
N LYS A 146 -1.35 -12.59 -0.13
CA LYS A 146 -1.21 -12.83 -1.58
C LYS A 146 -2.54 -12.79 -2.34
N ASP A 147 -3.62 -13.23 -1.69
CA ASP A 147 -4.97 -13.29 -2.24
C ASP A 147 -6.02 -13.26 -1.14
N THR A 148 -7.29 -13.29 -1.51
CA THR A 148 -8.43 -13.23 -0.57
C THR A 148 -8.56 -14.48 0.29
N ASP A 149 -8.17 -15.64 -0.19
CA ASP A 149 -8.27 -16.91 0.55
C ASP A 149 -7.17 -16.97 1.61
N HIS A 150 -5.96 -16.50 1.27
CA HIS A 150 -4.89 -16.32 2.24
C HIS A 150 -5.24 -15.27 3.32
N ALA A 151 -5.93 -14.20 2.94
CA ALA A 151 -6.40 -13.19 3.92
C ALA A 151 -7.45 -13.78 4.89
N ALA A 152 -8.37 -14.60 4.39
CA ALA A 152 -9.38 -15.29 5.23
C ALA A 152 -8.70 -16.30 6.19
N TRP A 153 -7.72 -17.05 5.70
CA TRP A 153 -6.91 -17.95 6.53
C TRP A 153 -6.16 -17.19 7.63
N ALA A 154 -5.47 -16.10 7.27
CA ALA A 154 -4.72 -15.29 8.23
C ALA A 154 -5.64 -14.68 9.30
N GLU A 155 -6.83 -14.17 8.91
CA GLU A 155 -7.83 -13.68 9.84
C GLU A 155 -8.27 -14.78 10.81
N SER A 156 -8.60 -15.97 10.29
CA SER A 156 -9.01 -17.12 11.09
C SER A 156 -7.95 -17.54 12.11
N PHE A 157 -6.69 -17.59 11.67
CA PHE A 157 -5.56 -17.90 12.55
C PHE A 157 -5.36 -16.83 13.64
N ILE A 158 -5.38 -15.54 13.29
CA ILE A 158 -5.22 -14.44 14.26
C ILE A 158 -6.36 -14.43 15.29
N LYS A 159 -7.56 -14.85 14.92
CA LYS A 159 -8.71 -14.96 15.82
C LYS A 159 -8.73 -16.26 16.65
N SER A 160 -7.89 -17.22 16.35
CA SER A 160 -7.81 -18.50 17.05
C SER A 160 -7.13 -18.40 18.42
N ASP A 161 -7.31 -19.43 19.24
CA ASP A 161 -6.62 -19.52 20.53
C ASP A 161 -5.12 -19.84 20.37
N GLU A 162 -4.68 -20.38 19.22
CA GLU A 162 -3.27 -20.58 18.89
C GLU A 162 -2.51 -19.25 18.81
N PHE A 163 -3.21 -18.16 18.37
CA PHE A 163 -2.62 -16.85 18.25
C PHE A 163 -2.84 -16.04 19.52
N ARG A 164 -1.79 -15.96 20.36
CA ARG A 164 -1.80 -15.14 21.61
C ARG A 164 -3.00 -15.41 22.51
N ASN A 165 -3.40 -16.68 22.64
CA ASN A 165 -4.55 -17.11 23.44
C ASN A 165 -5.86 -16.38 23.09
N GLY A 166 -6.08 -16.08 21.82
CA GLY A 166 -7.31 -15.42 21.34
C GLY A 166 -7.42 -13.94 21.67
N GLU A 167 -6.35 -13.28 22.16
CA GLU A 167 -6.38 -11.86 22.57
C GLU A 167 -6.78 -10.92 21.41
N TYR A 168 -6.50 -11.33 20.16
CA TYR A 168 -6.73 -10.51 18.97
C TYR A 168 -8.04 -10.81 18.25
N ARG A 169 -8.87 -11.71 18.78
CA ARG A 169 -10.15 -12.15 18.18
C ARG A 169 -11.06 -10.98 17.78
N ASN A 170 -11.18 -9.98 18.64
CA ASN A 170 -12.03 -8.80 18.43
C ASN A 170 -11.24 -7.53 18.06
N LYS A 171 -9.94 -7.67 17.68
CA LYS A 171 -9.05 -6.56 17.34
C LYS A 171 -8.57 -6.64 15.89
N THR A 172 -9.14 -7.55 15.11
CA THR A 172 -8.73 -7.85 13.73
C THR A 172 -9.87 -7.53 12.77
N ILE A 173 -9.54 -6.84 11.70
CA ILE A 173 -10.44 -6.59 10.57
C ILE A 173 -9.76 -7.06 9.29
N ILE A 174 -10.55 -7.63 8.39
CA ILE A 174 -10.11 -7.98 7.05
C ILE A 174 -10.64 -6.92 6.06
N VAL A 175 -9.83 -6.56 5.08
CA VAL A 175 -10.24 -5.63 4.02
C VAL A 175 -9.82 -6.23 2.67
N HIS A 176 -10.76 -6.43 1.78
CA HIS A 176 -10.49 -6.90 0.41
C HIS A 176 -11.58 -6.44 -0.57
N SER A 177 -11.28 -6.50 -1.87
CA SER A 177 -12.13 -5.99 -2.95
C SER A 177 -13.51 -6.65 -3.06
N LYS A 178 -13.70 -7.86 -2.49
CA LYS A 178 -14.99 -8.57 -2.49
C LYS A 178 -15.92 -8.16 -1.33
N GLN A 179 -15.43 -7.39 -0.36
CA GLN A 179 -16.28 -6.85 0.70
C GLN A 179 -17.08 -5.67 0.14
N LYS A 180 -18.41 -5.78 0.16
CA LYS A 180 -19.27 -4.62 -0.01
C LYS A 180 -19.07 -3.75 1.23
N GLY A 181 -18.65 -2.50 1.03
CA GLY A 181 -18.53 -1.54 2.11
C GLY A 181 -19.86 -1.43 2.87
N SER A 182 -19.78 -1.55 4.18
CA SER A 182 -20.90 -1.31 5.11
C SER A 182 -21.00 0.20 5.36
#